data_c4019823bec2835155ceec1e330c47ee
#
_entry.id   c4019823bec2835155ceec1e330c47ee
#
_cell.length_a   1.000
_cell.length_b   1.000
_cell.length_c   1.000
_cell.angle_alpha   90.00
_cell.angle_beta   90.00
_cell.angle_gamma   90.00
#
_symmetry.space_group_name_H-M   'P 1'
#
loop_
_entity.id
_entity.type
_entity.pdbx_description
1 polymer ?
#
loop_
_entity_poly.entity_id
_entity_poly.type
_entity_poly.pdbx_seq_one_letter_code
_entity_poly.pdbx_strand_id
1 'polypeptide(L)'
;MKFADLGLSDELLQVVEASGYSEPTPIQAQAIPQVQMMKDLIAIAQTGTGKTASFVLPMIDILSHGRRRALMPRSLILEPTRELAVQVAENFEKYGKNHDLKMALLIGGVQMGDQVKALNDGVDVLIATPGRLMDLFERGKILLTGCDLLVIDEADRMLDMGFIPDIETICSKLPANRQTLLFSATMPAPIKKLADKFLTNPKYIEVARPATANINITQHKVFVQARRKREALRALLRSDNVTTAIVFANRKTTVRELAKSLKRHGFAAGEIHGDMDQPARLAELDLFKSGAVNILVASDVAARGLDIKGVSHVFNFDTPWHPDDYVHRIGRTGRGGASGRAFTFVTSEDAEAIANVEKLTGMTIPVHEMAVEDEAPKEDKPRRARAERAIEEEPAPAPRRREREERKPRGERKLERQRDRYRDDAPDDGGWNGPIPAFLSVTLG
;
A
#
# COMPACT_ATOMS: atom_id res chain seq x y z
N MET A 1 22.65 8.34 25.16
CA MET A 1 22.98 9.11 23.94
C MET A 1 21.79 10.00 23.66
N LYS A 2 22.04 11.28 23.46
CA LYS A 2 20.98 12.26 23.12
C LYS A 2 21.07 12.63 21.63
N PHE A 3 20.03 13.25 21.07
CA PHE A 3 20.08 13.73 19.68
C PHE A 3 21.21 14.73 19.44
N ALA A 4 21.57 15.55 20.44
CA ALA A 4 22.70 16.48 20.37
C ALA A 4 24.05 15.76 20.13
N ASP A 5 24.16 14.47 20.50
CA ASP A 5 25.40 13.69 20.32
C ASP A 5 25.52 13.14 18.87
N LEU A 6 24.48 13.33 18.03
CA LEU A 6 24.41 12.74 16.69
C LEU A 6 24.94 13.66 15.57
N GLY A 7 25.36 14.91 15.92
CA GLY A 7 25.92 15.86 14.97
C GLY A 7 24.89 16.60 14.11
N LEU A 8 23.63 16.66 14.53
CA LEU A 8 22.57 17.47 13.90
C LEU A 8 22.75 18.94 14.24
N SER A 9 22.34 19.86 13.33
CA SER A 9 22.35 21.32 13.55
C SER A 9 21.39 21.71 14.68
N ASP A 10 21.66 22.88 15.26
CA ASP A 10 20.87 23.43 16.37
C ASP A 10 19.42 23.67 15.94
N GLU A 11 19.17 24.06 14.69
CA GLU A 11 17.85 24.28 14.12
C GLU A 11 17.04 22.97 14.10
N LEU A 12 17.67 21.83 13.74
CA LEU A 12 17.03 20.52 13.77
C LEU A 12 16.82 20.02 15.19
N LEU A 13 17.78 20.22 16.09
CA LEU A 13 17.66 19.85 17.50
C LEU A 13 16.47 20.53 18.17
N GLN A 14 16.23 21.81 17.90
CA GLN A 14 15.05 22.54 18.38
C GLN A 14 13.75 21.91 17.88
N VAL A 15 13.71 21.49 16.62
CA VAL A 15 12.50 20.84 16.05
C VAL A 15 12.28 19.46 16.63
N VAL A 16 13.34 18.68 16.85
CA VAL A 16 13.31 17.36 17.48
C VAL A 16 12.76 17.45 18.90
N GLU A 17 13.27 18.42 19.69
CA GLU A 17 12.81 18.66 21.05
C GLU A 17 11.35 19.15 21.08
N ALA A 18 10.98 20.11 20.25
CA ALA A 18 9.60 20.59 20.11
C ALA A 18 8.62 19.51 19.65
N SER A 19 9.13 18.46 19.00
CA SER A 19 8.36 17.27 18.59
C SER A 19 8.21 16.23 19.69
N GLY A 20 8.80 16.46 20.89
CA GLY A 20 8.72 15.57 22.05
C GLY A 20 9.69 14.39 22.00
N TYR A 21 10.70 14.42 21.12
CA TYR A 21 11.73 13.38 21.07
C TYR A 21 12.87 13.72 22.04
N SER A 22 13.03 12.93 23.10
CA SER A 22 14.09 13.12 24.10
C SER A 22 15.34 12.30 23.80
N GLU A 23 15.17 11.09 23.32
CA GLU A 23 16.24 10.14 23.05
C GLU A 23 16.10 9.49 21.67
N PRO A 24 17.21 9.30 20.93
CA PRO A 24 17.19 8.63 19.66
C PRO A 24 16.91 7.12 19.84
N THR A 25 16.14 6.55 18.93
CA THR A 25 15.98 5.10 18.85
C THR A 25 17.29 4.43 18.41
N PRO A 26 17.47 3.12 18.64
CA PRO A 26 18.70 2.42 18.25
C PRO A 26 19.09 2.58 16.78
N ILE A 27 18.09 2.61 15.86
CA ILE A 27 18.38 2.84 14.44
C ILE A 27 18.81 4.28 14.17
N GLN A 28 18.18 5.26 14.80
CA GLN A 28 18.52 6.68 14.66
C GLN A 28 19.94 6.96 15.19
N ALA A 29 20.26 6.42 16.36
CA ALA A 29 21.58 6.58 16.98
C ALA A 29 22.74 6.06 16.11
N GLN A 30 22.48 4.98 15.37
CA GLN A 30 23.50 4.36 14.51
C GLN A 30 23.51 4.95 13.09
N ALA A 31 22.33 5.24 12.50
CA ALA A 31 22.23 5.67 11.11
C ALA A 31 22.55 7.15 10.92
N ILE A 32 22.03 8.06 11.76
CA ILE A 32 22.18 9.51 11.57
C ILE A 32 23.65 9.92 11.38
N PRO A 33 24.62 9.50 12.23
CA PRO A 33 26.01 9.88 12.04
C PRO A 33 26.61 9.34 10.73
N GLN A 34 26.23 8.13 10.30
CA GLN A 34 26.73 7.55 9.05
C GLN A 34 26.21 8.30 7.81
N VAL A 35 24.92 8.73 7.86
CA VAL A 35 24.33 9.53 6.78
C VAL A 35 25.04 10.88 6.68
N GLN A 36 25.31 11.56 7.78
CA GLN A 36 26.06 12.83 7.79
C GLN A 36 27.51 12.70 7.31
N MET A 37 28.13 11.53 7.54
CA MET A 37 29.46 11.23 6.98
C MET A 37 29.43 10.87 5.49
N MET A 38 28.30 11.04 4.82
CA MET A 38 28.09 10.72 3.39
C MET A 38 28.43 9.24 3.05
N LYS A 39 28.19 8.31 3.98
CA LYS A 39 28.38 6.88 3.75
C LYS A 39 27.13 6.26 3.16
N ASP A 40 27.32 5.33 2.24
CA ASP A 40 26.23 4.44 1.84
C ASP A 40 25.82 3.58 3.04
N LEU A 41 24.52 3.29 3.12
CA LEU A 41 23.95 2.63 4.28
C LEU A 41 22.99 1.50 3.87
N ILE A 42 23.14 0.36 4.53
CA ILE A 42 22.12 -0.68 4.59
C ILE A 42 21.62 -0.73 6.03
N ALA A 43 20.34 -0.42 6.22
CA ALA A 43 19.72 -0.35 7.54
C ALA A 43 18.53 -1.33 7.64
N ILE A 44 18.75 -2.41 8.39
CA ILE A 44 17.74 -3.43 8.65
C ILE A 44 17.07 -3.15 9.98
N ALA A 45 15.80 -2.72 9.92
CA ALA A 45 14.99 -2.41 11.09
C ALA A 45 13.50 -2.51 10.77
N GLN A 46 12.69 -2.91 11.74
CA GLN A 46 11.24 -3.03 11.58
C GLN A 46 10.54 -1.68 11.40
N THR A 47 9.32 -1.71 10.87
CA THR A 47 8.45 -0.54 10.79
C THR A 47 8.11 -0.05 12.21
N GLY A 48 8.10 1.27 12.40
CA GLY A 48 7.84 1.88 13.72
C GLY A 48 9.06 2.04 14.63
N THR A 49 10.25 1.67 14.18
CA THR A 49 11.51 1.88 14.92
C THR A 49 12.09 3.29 14.77
N GLY A 50 11.49 4.15 13.94
CA GLY A 50 11.97 5.51 13.69
C GLY A 50 12.89 5.64 12.46
N LYS A 51 12.84 4.69 11.52
CA LYS A 51 13.62 4.71 10.26
C LYS A 51 13.48 6.04 9.52
N THR A 52 12.25 6.54 9.34
CA THR A 52 12.00 7.79 8.59
C THR A 52 12.81 8.97 9.14
N ALA A 53 12.80 9.20 10.45
CA ALA A 53 13.59 10.25 11.06
C ALA A 53 15.11 10.01 10.94
N SER A 54 15.56 8.75 10.85
CA SER A 54 16.98 8.41 10.74
C SER A 54 17.61 8.82 9.40
N PHE A 55 16.79 9.03 8.35
CA PHE A 55 17.29 9.57 7.09
C PHE A 55 16.78 11.00 6.81
N VAL A 56 15.55 11.36 7.20
CA VAL A 56 15.02 12.72 6.94
C VAL A 56 15.79 13.78 7.69
N LEU A 57 16.11 13.58 8.97
CA LEU A 57 16.84 14.57 9.78
C LEU A 57 18.22 14.89 9.19
N PRO A 58 19.14 13.92 9.00
CA PRO A 58 20.45 14.23 8.44
C PRO A 58 20.40 14.69 6.99
N MET A 59 19.38 14.26 6.20
CA MET A 59 19.18 14.72 4.83
C MET A 59 18.85 16.22 4.79
N ILE A 60 17.96 16.71 5.67
CA ILE A 60 17.65 18.14 5.78
C ILE A 60 18.93 18.92 6.08
N ASP A 61 19.73 18.45 7.01
CA ASP A 61 20.99 19.06 7.40
C ASP A 61 21.98 19.16 6.22
N ILE A 62 22.22 18.06 5.52
CA ILE A 62 23.08 18.00 4.34
C ILE A 62 22.60 18.97 3.26
N LEU A 63 21.29 18.99 2.98
CA LEU A 63 20.73 19.83 1.93
C LEU A 63 20.65 21.30 2.29
N SER A 64 20.56 21.66 3.57
CA SER A 64 20.54 23.06 4.03
C SER A 64 21.86 23.80 3.73
N HIS A 65 22.97 23.09 3.76
CA HIS A 65 24.32 23.65 3.53
C HIS A 65 24.75 23.66 2.06
N GLY A 66 23.98 23.02 1.14
CA GLY A 66 24.34 22.86 -0.28
C GLY A 66 23.76 23.94 -1.19
N ARG A 67 24.41 24.19 -2.33
CA ARG A 67 23.86 25.05 -3.38
C ARG A 67 22.64 24.42 -4.04
N ARG A 68 21.53 25.18 -4.15
CA ARG A 68 20.39 24.77 -5.01
C ARG A 68 20.83 24.67 -6.46
N ARG A 69 20.38 23.63 -7.13
CA ARG A 69 20.54 23.45 -8.57
C ARG A 69 19.20 23.81 -9.22
N ALA A 70 19.22 24.76 -10.14
CA ALA A 70 18.02 25.16 -10.88
C ALA A 70 17.40 23.93 -11.56
N LEU A 71 16.13 23.64 -11.31
CA LEU A 71 15.31 22.61 -11.95
C LEU A 71 15.81 21.14 -11.79
N MET A 72 16.80 20.89 -10.95
CA MET A 72 17.30 19.53 -10.70
C MET A 72 17.20 19.19 -9.22
N PRO A 73 16.47 18.13 -8.83
CA PRO A 73 16.42 17.67 -7.46
C PRO A 73 17.82 17.23 -7.01
N ARG A 74 18.13 17.49 -5.75
CA ARG A 74 19.40 17.08 -5.12
C ARG A 74 19.27 15.74 -4.40
N SER A 75 18.03 15.35 -4.04
CA SER A 75 17.76 14.08 -3.39
C SER A 75 16.46 13.45 -3.89
N LEU A 76 16.41 12.12 -3.80
CA LEU A 76 15.27 11.29 -4.15
C LEU A 76 14.99 10.29 -3.02
N ILE A 77 13.75 10.23 -2.57
CA ILE A 77 13.25 9.21 -1.66
C ILE A 77 12.24 8.36 -2.42
N LEU A 78 12.49 7.05 -2.48
CA LEU A 78 11.58 6.08 -3.08
C LEU A 78 10.77 5.39 -1.98
N GLU A 79 9.45 5.38 -2.16
CA GLU A 79 8.49 4.77 -1.27
C GLU A 79 7.61 3.75 -2.02
N PRO A 80 7.30 2.57 -1.44
CA PRO A 80 6.50 1.56 -2.12
C PRO A 80 5.06 1.98 -2.33
N THR A 81 4.49 2.82 -1.45
CA THR A 81 3.08 3.22 -1.49
C THR A 81 2.92 4.73 -1.38
N ARG A 82 1.77 5.21 -1.88
CA ARG A 82 1.42 6.64 -1.84
C ARG A 82 1.32 7.16 -0.41
N GLU A 83 0.77 6.34 0.47
CA GLU A 83 0.56 6.68 1.88
C GLU A 83 1.89 6.85 2.62
N LEU A 84 2.87 5.97 2.37
CA LEU A 84 4.21 6.13 2.93
C LEU A 84 4.89 7.37 2.39
N ALA A 85 4.78 7.62 1.08
CA ALA A 85 5.31 8.83 0.48
C ALA A 85 4.71 10.12 1.10
N VAL A 86 3.40 10.13 1.37
CA VAL A 86 2.74 11.25 2.09
C VAL A 86 3.28 11.39 3.51
N GLN A 87 3.43 10.29 4.27
CA GLN A 87 3.98 10.33 5.63
C GLN A 87 5.41 10.85 5.68
N VAL A 88 6.24 10.46 4.71
CA VAL A 88 7.60 10.98 4.61
C VAL A 88 7.58 12.47 4.27
N ALA A 89 6.68 12.92 3.39
CA ALA A 89 6.48 14.33 3.07
C ALA A 89 6.06 15.15 4.30
N GLU A 90 5.07 14.68 5.07
CA GLU A 90 4.63 15.30 6.32
C GLU A 90 5.78 15.40 7.35
N ASN A 91 6.58 14.34 7.48
CA ASN A 91 7.77 14.35 8.35
C ASN A 91 8.83 15.33 7.85
N PHE A 92 9.05 15.38 6.52
CA PHE A 92 9.99 16.33 5.94
C PHE A 92 9.57 17.78 6.20
N GLU A 93 8.30 18.11 5.99
CA GLU A 93 7.75 19.45 6.30
C GLU A 93 7.86 19.78 7.79
N LYS A 94 7.52 18.81 8.65
CA LYS A 94 7.59 18.97 10.11
C LYS A 94 9.01 19.26 10.58
N TYR A 95 9.99 18.48 10.13
CA TYR A 95 11.37 18.61 10.55
C TYR A 95 12.10 19.76 9.83
N GLY A 96 11.75 20.01 8.57
CA GLY A 96 12.35 21.03 7.75
C GLY A 96 11.77 22.45 7.90
N LYS A 97 10.81 22.67 8.84
CA LYS A 97 10.07 23.94 8.98
C LYS A 97 10.95 25.18 9.16
N ASN A 98 12.17 25.03 9.70
CA ASN A 98 13.12 26.12 9.91
C ASN A 98 14.14 26.23 8.75
N HIS A 99 13.98 25.44 7.68
CA HIS A 99 14.90 25.38 6.54
C HIS A 99 14.17 25.78 5.25
N ASP A 100 14.84 26.54 4.39
CA ASP A 100 14.28 26.90 3.07
C ASP A 100 14.57 25.78 2.04
N LEU A 101 13.95 24.59 2.23
CA LEU A 101 14.04 23.46 1.31
C LEU A 101 12.70 23.21 0.64
N LYS A 102 12.73 23.03 -0.68
CA LYS A 102 11.54 22.73 -1.47
C LYS A 102 11.42 21.23 -1.75
N MET A 103 10.25 20.68 -1.58
CA MET A 103 9.94 19.28 -1.81
C MET A 103 8.81 19.12 -2.83
N ALA A 104 8.87 18.08 -3.65
CA ALA A 104 7.74 17.63 -4.45
C ALA A 104 7.40 16.17 -4.15
N LEU A 105 6.09 15.93 -4.00
CA LEU A 105 5.53 14.60 -3.79
C LEU A 105 4.98 14.04 -5.11
N LEU A 106 5.59 12.95 -5.61
CA LEU A 106 5.28 12.34 -6.89
C LEU A 106 4.60 10.98 -6.71
N ILE A 107 3.27 11.00 -6.67
CA ILE A 107 2.46 9.80 -6.44
C ILE A 107 1.39 9.64 -7.50
N GLY A 108 1.02 8.39 -7.80
CA GLY A 108 -0.07 8.09 -8.71
C GLY A 108 -1.45 8.41 -8.12
N GLY A 109 -2.48 8.48 -8.98
CA GLY A 109 -3.88 8.67 -8.52
C GLY A 109 -4.26 10.10 -8.17
N VAL A 110 -3.34 11.07 -8.36
CA VAL A 110 -3.61 12.52 -8.27
C VAL A 110 -3.22 13.19 -9.58
N GLN A 111 -3.71 14.43 -9.79
CA GLN A 111 -3.46 15.14 -11.03
C GLN A 111 -1.97 15.37 -11.26
N MET A 112 -1.51 15.09 -12.48
CA MET A 112 -0.11 15.24 -12.86
C MET A 112 0.30 16.73 -12.99
N GLY A 113 -0.63 17.59 -13.36
CA GLY A 113 -0.38 19.01 -13.58
C GLY A 113 0.27 19.72 -12.40
N ASP A 114 -0.24 19.48 -11.20
CA ASP A 114 0.29 20.10 -9.97
C ASP A 114 1.70 19.61 -9.65
N GLN A 115 1.97 18.33 -9.90
CA GLN A 115 3.31 17.75 -9.70
C GLN A 115 4.32 18.32 -10.72
N VAL A 116 3.92 18.47 -11.99
CA VAL A 116 4.76 19.10 -13.02
C VAL A 116 5.01 20.57 -12.70
N LYS A 117 4.02 21.30 -12.19
CA LYS A 117 4.19 22.67 -11.74
C LYS A 117 5.23 22.77 -10.62
N ALA A 118 5.11 21.94 -9.58
CA ALA A 118 6.08 21.91 -8.47
C ALA A 118 7.51 21.63 -8.98
N LEU A 119 7.66 20.69 -9.95
CA LEU A 119 8.96 20.41 -10.56
C LEU A 119 9.55 21.60 -11.33
N ASN A 120 8.70 22.33 -12.06
CA ASN A 120 9.11 23.51 -12.82
C ASN A 120 9.51 24.70 -11.91
N ASP A 121 8.95 24.77 -10.71
CA ASP A 121 9.30 25.77 -9.68
C ASP A 121 10.65 25.47 -9.00
N GLY A 122 11.25 24.30 -9.33
CA GLY A 122 12.51 23.80 -8.78
C GLY A 122 12.34 23.22 -7.37
N VAL A 123 12.87 22.02 -7.17
CA VAL A 123 12.79 21.29 -5.89
C VAL A 123 14.15 20.76 -5.47
N ASP A 124 14.35 20.68 -4.15
CA ASP A 124 15.54 20.08 -3.54
C ASP A 124 15.36 18.58 -3.34
N VAL A 125 14.14 18.17 -2.96
CA VAL A 125 13.79 16.80 -2.58
C VAL A 125 12.63 16.28 -3.42
N LEU A 126 12.79 15.10 -4.00
CA LEU A 126 11.68 14.33 -4.56
C LEU A 126 11.32 13.20 -3.60
N ILE A 127 10.05 13.06 -3.29
CA ILE A 127 9.49 11.89 -2.60
C ILE A 127 8.54 11.23 -3.58
N ALA A 128 8.81 9.98 -3.96
CA ALA A 128 8.15 9.38 -5.10
C ALA A 128 7.81 7.91 -4.92
N THR A 129 6.70 7.49 -5.53
CA THR A 129 6.48 6.06 -5.83
C THR A 129 7.13 5.72 -7.18
N PRO A 130 7.77 4.52 -7.33
CA PRO A 130 8.55 4.18 -8.53
C PRO A 130 7.81 4.41 -9.84
N GLY A 131 6.59 3.89 -9.98
CA GLY A 131 5.83 4.00 -11.24
C GLY A 131 5.49 5.44 -11.64
N ARG A 132 5.18 6.36 -10.70
CA ARG A 132 4.92 7.77 -11.03
C ARG A 132 6.21 8.52 -11.39
N LEU A 133 7.31 8.20 -10.71
CA LEU A 133 8.61 8.78 -11.06
C LEU A 133 9.01 8.39 -12.47
N MET A 134 8.86 7.10 -12.83
CA MET A 134 9.16 6.62 -14.18
C MET A 134 8.27 7.27 -15.25
N ASP A 135 6.96 7.38 -15.03
CA ASP A 135 6.03 8.07 -15.95
C ASP A 135 6.44 9.53 -16.21
N LEU A 136 6.82 10.29 -15.18
CA LEU A 136 7.30 11.66 -15.33
C LEU A 136 8.69 11.75 -15.98
N PHE A 137 9.57 10.79 -15.71
CA PHE A 137 10.89 10.70 -16.34
C PHE A 137 10.78 10.41 -17.84
N GLU A 138 9.99 9.42 -18.24
CA GLU A 138 9.75 9.06 -19.64
C GLU A 138 9.11 10.19 -20.46
N ARG A 139 8.26 10.99 -19.80
CA ARG A 139 7.69 12.22 -20.42
C ARG A 139 8.66 13.39 -20.44
N GLY A 140 9.91 13.23 -20.01
CA GLY A 140 10.92 14.29 -20.01
C GLY A 140 10.61 15.44 -19.03
N LYS A 141 9.84 15.20 -17.97
CA LYS A 141 9.45 16.21 -16.97
C LYS A 141 10.42 16.31 -15.80
N ILE A 142 11.36 15.37 -15.68
CA ILE A 142 12.33 15.31 -14.58
C ILE A 142 13.71 15.00 -15.13
N LEU A 143 14.71 15.69 -14.59
CA LEU A 143 16.13 15.38 -14.76
C LEU A 143 16.69 14.89 -13.43
N LEU A 144 17.21 13.66 -13.40
CA LEU A 144 17.74 13.03 -12.18
C LEU A 144 19.27 13.16 -12.05
N THR A 145 19.95 13.78 -13.02
CA THR A 145 21.40 13.91 -13.06
C THR A 145 22.01 14.79 -11.98
N GLY A 146 21.17 15.55 -11.28
CA GLY A 146 21.59 16.38 -10.14
C GLY A 146 21.40 15.74 -8.76
N CYS A 147 20.92 14.49 -8.71
CA CYS A 147 20.52 13.84 -7.49
C CYS A 147 21.72 13.13 -6.82
N ASP A 148 22.27 13.74 -5.79
CA ASP A 148 23.47 13.26 -5.08
C ASP A 148 23.13 12.35 -3.88
N LEU A 149 21.84 12.25 -3.50
CA LEU A 149 21.39 11.44 -2.38
C LEU A 149 20.13 10.64 -2.78
N LEU A 150 20.20 9.33 -2.63
CA LEU A 150 19.09 8.40 -2.87
C LEU A 150 18.73 7.67 -1.57
N VAL A 151 17.44 7.66 -1.24
CA VAL A 151 16.87 6.80 -0.20
C VAL A 151 15.91 5.80 -0.85
N ILE A 152 16.09 4.54 -0.54
CA ILE A 152 15.17 3.44 -0.88
C ILE A 152 14.60 2.95 0.44
N ASP A 153 13.38 3.34 0.79
CA ASP A 153 12.74 2.90 2.04
C ASP A 153 11.78 1.73 1.77
N GLU A 154 11.69 0.83 2.74
CA GLU A 154 10.90 -0.40 2.68
C GLU A 154 11.16 -1.23 1.39
N ALA A 155 12.46 -1.48 1.12
CA ALA A 155 12.92 -2.17 -0.08
C ALA A 155 12.33 -3.57 -0.25
N ASP A 156 12.17 -4.35 0.83
CA ASP A 156 11.50 -5.65 0.84
C ASP A 156 10.04 -5.55 0.38
N ARG A 157 9.34 -4.51 0.77
CA ARG A 157 7.98 -4.26 0.31
C ARG A 157 7.93 -3.87 -1.17
N MET A 158 8.91 -3.11 -1.66
CA MET A 158 9.03 -2.83 -3.09
C MET A 158 9.28 -4.10 -3.90
N LEU A 159 10.02 -5.07 -3.33
CA LEU A 159 10.20 -6.40 -3.92
C LEU A 159 8.86 -7.14 -4.04
N ASP A 160 8.07 -7.19 -2.95
CA ASP A 160 6.77 -7.86 -2.92
C ASP A 160 5.79 -7.26 -3.96
N MET A 161 5.91 -5.96 -4.23
CA MET A 161 5.10 -5.24 -5.21
C MET A 161 5.65 -5.33 -6.64
N GLY A 162 6.78 -5.99 -6.85
CA GLY A 162 7.39 -6.18 -8.17
C GLY A 162 8.14 -4.95 -8.71
N PHE A 163 8.48 -3.97 -7.88
CA PHE A 163 9.14 -2.71 -8.28
C PHE A 163 10.67 -2.81 -8.43
N ILE A 164 11.28 -3.96 -8.19
CA ILE A 164 12.75 -4.10 -8.32
C ILE A 164 13.27 -3.68 -9.71
N PRO A 165 12.65 -4.06 -10.84
CA PRO A 165 13.08 -3.61 -12.16
C PRO A 165 13.01 -2.09 -12.33
N ASP A 166 11.95 -1.45 -11.79
CA ASP A 166 11.80 0.00 -11.83
C ASP A 166 12.89 0.70 -11.01
N ILE A 167 13.18 0.18 -9.80
CA ILE A 167 14.25 0.70 -8.93
C ILE A 167 15.60 0.57 -9.62
N GLU A 168 15.92 -0.56 -10.23
CA GLU A 168 17.16 -0.74 -11.00
C GLU A 168 17.27 0.26 -12.14
N THR A 169 16.18 0.49 -12.84
CA THR A 169 16.12 1.48 -13.94
C THR A 169 16.34 2.89 -13.39
N ILE A 170 15.65 3.29 -12.31
CA ILE A 170 15.83 4.59 -11.64
C ILE A 170 17.29 4.75 -11.20
N CYS A 171 17.85 3.79 -10.49
CA CYS A 171 19.24 3.82 -10.03
C CYS A 171 20.24 4.02 -11.17
N SER A 172 19.97 3.45 -12.36
CA SER A 172 20.82 3.60 -13.54
C SER A 172 20.79 5.00 -14.17
N LYS A 173 19.74 5.80 -13.87
CA LYS A 173 19.57 7.17 -14.36
C LYS A 173 20.13 8.23 -13.42
N LEU A 174 20.48 7.83 -12.20
CA LEU A 174 21.10 8.68 -11.19
C LEU A 174 22.63 8.75 -11.38
N PRO A 175 23.31 9.80 -10.87
CA PRO A 175 24.77 9.86 -10.87
C PRO A 175 25.39 8.63 -10.20
N ALA A 176 26.50 8.16 -10.73
CA ALA A 176 27.24 7.04 -10.12
C ALA A 176 27.84 7.43 -8.77
N ASN A 177 28.31 8.68 -8.66
CA ASN A 177 28.87 9.21 -7.40
C ASN A 177 27.75 9.89 -6.60
N ARG A 178 26.95 9.10 -5.91
CA ARG A 178 25.90 9.56 -4.99
C ARG A 178 25.97 8.79 -3.68
N GLN A 179 25.38 9.32 -2.65
CA GLN A 179 25.10 8.55 -1.43
C GLN A 179 23.81 7.76 -1.63
N THR A 180 23.83 6.47 -1.28
CA THR A 180 22.65 5.60 -1.35
C THR A 180 22.34 5.00 0.01
N LEU A 181 21.11 5.21 0.49
CA LEU A 181 20.59 4.71 1.76
C LEU A 181 19.50 3.69 1.46
N LEU A 182 19.69 2.45 1.89
CA LEU A 182 18.72 1.36 1.74
C LEU A 182 18.17 0.96 3.10
N PHE A 183 16.87 1.15 3.29
CA PHE A 183 16.13 0.76 4.49
C PHE A 183 15.19 -0.40 4.16
N SER A 184 15.18 -1.43 5.00
CA SER A 184 14.35 -2.61 4.83
C SER A 184 14.06 -3.26 6.19
N ALA A 185 12.99 -4.04 6.30
CA ALA A 185 12.75 -4.87 7.47
C ALA A 185 13.44 -6.23 7.34
N THR A 186 13.68 -6.69 6.10
CA THR A 186 14.32 -7.97 5.79
C THR A 186 15.36 -7.81 4.66
N MET A 187 16.28 -8.77 4.51
CA MET A 187 17.32 -8.76 3.47
C MET A 187 17.28 -10.05 2.62
N PRO A 188 16.20 -10.27 1.84
CA PRO A 188 16.14 -11.40 0.92
C PRO A 188 17.16 -11.26 -0.23
N ALA A 189 17.47 -12.35 -0.89
CA ALA A 189 18.50 -12.40 -1.94
C ALA A 189 18.34 -11.35 -3.06
N PRO A 190 17.12 -11.01 -3.55
CA PRO A 190 16.96 -9.94 -4.55
C PRO A 190 17.36 -8.56 -4.01
N ILE A 191 17.03 -8.23 -2.75
CA ILE A 191 17.41 -6.95 -2.13
C ILE A 191 18.91 -6.89 -1.91
N LYS A 192 19.53 -8.02 -1.49
CA LYS A 192 20.98 -8.10 -1.39
C LYS A 192 21.66 -7.84 -2.74
N LYS A 193 21.16 -8.41 -3.83
CA LYS A 193 21.68 -8.16 -5.18
C LYS A 193 21.54 -6.69 -5.59
N LEU A 194 20.41 -6.05 -5.26
CA LEU A 194 20.19 -4.63 -5.50
C LEU A 194 21.23 -3.78 -4.75
N ALA A 195 21.43 -4.07 -3.47
CA ALA A 195 22.42 -3.40 -2.63
C ALA A 195 23.86 -3.59 -3.17
N ASP A 196 24.25 -4.82 -3.47
CA ASP A 196 25.58 -5.16 -4.01
C ASP A 196 25.85 -4.45 -5.37
N LYS A 197 24.80 -4.18 -6.16
CA LYS A 197 24.90 -3.52 -7.47
C LYS A 197 25.04 -2.00 -7.40
N PHE A 198 24.35 -1.35 -6.45
CA PHE A 198 24.17 0.10 -6.46
C PHE A 198 24.75 0.84 -5.23
N LEU A 199 25.20 0.16 -4.20
CA LEU A 199 25.83 0.76 -3.03
C LEU A 199 27.35 0.49 -3.06
N THR A 200 28.11 1.48 -2.58
CA THR A 200 29.58 1.44 -2.54
C THR A 200 30.06 1.37 -1.08
N ASN A 201 30.66 0.25 -0.68
CA ASN A 201 31.16 0.02 0.69
C ASN A 201 30.15 0.45 1.78
N PRO A 202 28.90 -0.03 1.72
CA PRO A 202 27.85 0.45 2.62
C PRO A 202 28.15 0.07 4.07
N LYS A 203 27.80 0.98 5.00
CA LYS A 203 27.73 0.63 6.41
C LYS A 203 26.50 -0.25 6.62
N TYR A 204 26.69 -1.42 7.17
CA TYR A 204 25.61 -2.34 7.52
C TYR A 204 25.18 -2.09 8.97
N ILE A 205 23.91 -1.77 9.18
CA ILE A 205 23.27 -1.61 10.47
C ILE A 205 22.09 -2.56 10.53
N GLU A 206 22.09 -3.41 11.54
CA GLU A 206 20.95 -4.28 11.83
C GLU A 206 20.53 -4.07 13.28
N VAL A 207 19.37 -3.52 13.45
CA VAL A 207 18.75 -3.40 14.77
C VAL A 207 17.99 -4.69 15.01
N ALA A 208 18.54 -5.50 15.93
CA ALA A 208 17.93 -6.77 16.32
C ALA A 208 16.43 -6.56 16.57
N ARG A 209 15.62 -7.47 16.08
CA ARG A 209 14.21 -7.56 16.48
C ARG A 209 14.22 -7.60 18.01
N PRO A 210 13.61 -6.65 18.72
CA PRO A 210 13.40 -6.88 20.14
C PRO A 210 12.64 -8.21 20.22
N ALA A 211 13.21 -9.20 20.88
CA ALA A 211 12.47 -10.42 21.20
C ALA A 211 11.16 -10.09 21.93
N THR A 212 11.08 -8.87 22.44
CA THR A 212 9.96 -8.24 23.12
C THR A 212 8.93 -7.55 22.21
N ALA A 213 9.16 -7.38 20.90
CA ALA A 213 8.19 -6.68 20.03
C ALA A 213 6.81 -7.38 19.99
N ASN A 214 6.75 -8.64 20.35
CA ASN A 214 5.51 -9.41 20.44
C ASN A 214 4.99 -9.59 21.89
N ILE A 215 5.73 -9.15 22.91
CA ILE A 215 5.32 -9.35 24.32
C ILE A 215 4.01 -8.62 24.64
N ASN A 216 3.77 -7.49 24.00
CA ASN A 216 2.56 -6.70 24.21
C ASN A 216 1.38 -7.14 23.33
N ILE A 217 1.55 -8.14 22.47
CA ILE A 217 0.50 -8.63 21.57
C ILE A 217 0.11 -10.04 21.98
N THR A 218 -1.08 -10.19 22.54
CA THR A 218 -1.66 -11.51 22.76
C THR A 218 -2.21 -12.06 21.46
N GLN A 219 -1.63 -13.15 20.99
CA GLN A 219 -1.95 -13.75 19.69
C GLN A 219 -2.78 -15.00 19.88
N HIS A 220 -3.79 -15.19 19.01
CA HIS A 220 -4.65 -16.37 19.03
C HIS A 220 -4.93 -16.85 17.61
N LYS A 221 -5.00 -18.18 17.43
CA LYS A 221 -5.58 -18.79 16.23
C LYS A 221 -6.95 -19.37 16.53
N VAL A 222 -7.87 -19.19 15.60
CA VAL A 222 -9.28 -19.61 15.71
C VAL A 222 -9.57 -20.57 14.57
N PHE A 223 -9.74 -21.85 14.88
CA PHE A 223 -10.13 -22.82 13.86
C PHE A 223 -11.62 -22.66 13.52
N VAL A 224 -11.91 -22.48 12.23
CA VAL A 224 -13.25 -22.16 11.77
C VAL A 224 -13.48 -22.68 10.35
N GLN A 225 -14.69 -23.15 10.06
CA GLN A 225 -15.08 -23.48 8.69
C GLN A 225 -15.20 -22.19 7.86
N ALA A 226 -14.77 -22.21 6.59
CA ALA A 226 -14.76 -21.03 5.72
C ALA A 226 -16.11 -20.28 5.68
N ARG A 227 -17.24 -21.02 5.64
CA ARG A 227 -18.61 -20.47 5.65
C ARG A 227 -18.97 -19.75 6.96
N ARG A 228 -18.33 -20.07 8.08
CA ARG A 228 -18.61 -19.51 9.42
C ARG A 228 -17.64 -18.38 9.83
N LYS A 229 -16.61 -18.09 9.04
CA LYS A 229 -15.64 -17.01 9.34
C LYS A 229 -16.32 -15.67 9.67
N ARG A 230 -17.37 -15.27 8.93
CA ARG A 230 -18.07 -13.99 9.15
C ARG A 230 -18.85 -13.98 10.45
N GLU A 231 -19.40 -15.10 10.85
CA GLU A 231 -20.11 -15.27 12.11
C GLU A 231 -19.13 -15.21 13.28
N ALA A 232 -18.04 -15.97 13.21
CA ALA A 232 -16.97 -15.97 14.20
C ALA A 232 -16.37 -14.57 14.40
N LEU A 233 -16.11 -13.83 13.30
CA LEU A 233 -15.64 -12.45 13.41
C LEU A 233 -16.62 -11.55 14.18
N ARG A 234 -17.92 -11.61 13.83
CA ARG A 234 -18.93 -10.80 14.53
C ARG A 234 -19.07 -11.16 16.01
N ALA A 235 -18.93 -12.44 16.35
CA ALA A 235 -18.95 -12.90 17.74
C ALA A 235 -17.76 -12.29 18.50
N LEU A 236 -16.54 -12.39 17.98
CA LEU A 236 -15.35 -11.81 18.60
C LEU A 236 -15.42 -10.28 18.72
N LEU A 237 -15.89 -9.60 17.68
CA LEU A 237 -16.07 -8.13 17.70
C LEU A 237 -17.05 -7.66 18.81
N ARG A 238 -17.97 -8.53 19.24
CA ARG A 238 -18.92 -8.21 20.33
C ARG A 238 -18.43 -8.64 21.71
N SER A 239 -17.68 -9.73 21.81
CA SER A 239 -17.31 -10.35 23.08
C SER A 239 -16.00 -9.83 23.67
N ASP A 240 -15.10 -9.27 22.85
CA ASP A 240 -13.71 -9.04 23.22
C ASP A 240 -13.35 -7.57 23.51
N ASN A 241 -14.30 -6.74 23.96
CA ASN A 241 -14.07 -5.33 24.29
C ASN A 241 -13.31 -4.53 23.19
N VAL A 242 -13.66 -4.79 21.94
CA VAL A 242 -13.02 -4.17 20.78
C VAL A 242 -13.35 -2.67 20.74
N THR A 243 -12.35 -1.83 21.00
CA THR A 243 -12.50 -0.37 20.85
C THR A 243 -12.21 0.07 19.43
N THR A 244 -11.11 -0.40 18.86
CA THR A 244 -10.70 -0.15 17.48
C THR A 244 -10.10 -1.42 16.89
N ALA A 245 -10.40 -1.73 15.63
CA ALA A 245 -9.89 -2.93 14.98
C ALA A 245 -9.49 -2.71 13.53
N ILE A 246 -8.48 -3.48 13.09
CA ILE A 246 -8.22 -3.69 11.67
C ILE A 246 -8.52 -5.16 11.35
N VAL A 247 -9.31 -5.37 10.29
CA VAL A 247 -9.64 -6.72 9.79
C VAL A 247 -8.97 -6.91 8.44
N PHE A 248 -8.02 -7.82 8.36
CA PHE A 248 -7.27 -8.11 7.13
C PHE A 248 -7.91 -9.23 6.32
N ALA A 249 -8.07 -9.00 5.02
CA ALA A 249 -8.48 -10.01 4.06
C ALA A 249 -7.55 -10.00 2.84
N ASN A 250 -7.25 -11.18 2.31
CA ASN A 250 -6.29 -11.37 1.22
C ASN A 250 -6.78 -10.81 -0.13
N ARG A 251 -8.09 -10.68 -0.33
CA ARG A 251 -8.70 -10.25 -1.59
C ARG A 251 -9.55 -8.99 -1.42
N LYS A 252 -9.41 -8.05 -2.36
CA LYS A 252 -10.21 -6.81 -2.39
C LYS A 252 -11.73 -7.05 -2.46
N THR A 253 -12.18 -8.11 -3.11
CA THR A 253 -13.59 -8.51 -3.14
C THR A 253 -14.09 -8.91 -1.76
N THR A 254 -13.29 -9.69 -1.01
CA THR A 254 -13.58 -10.07 0.38
C THR A 254 -13.64 -8.84 1.28
N VAL A 255 -12.75 -7.85 1.11
CA VAL A 255 -12.76 -6.60 1.86
C VAL A 255 -14.11 -5.89 1.70
N ARG A 256 -14.57 -5.63 0.46
CA ARG A 256 -15.86 -4.99 0.18
C ARG A 256 -17.05 -5.73 0.78
N GLU A 257 -17.10 -7.03 0.56
CA GLU A 257 -18.21 -7.86 1.05
C GLU A 257 -18.25 -7.88 2.57
N LEU A 258 -17.08 -7.94 3.21
CA LEU A 258 -16.96 -8.01 4.66
C LEU A 258 -17.35 -6.67 5.30
N ALA A 259 -16.85 -5.55 4.79
CA ALA A 259 -17.25 -4.21 5.25
C ALA A 259 -18.76 -3.99 5.10
N LYS A 260 -19.33 -4.32 3.93
CA LYS A 260 -20.77 -4.26 3.70
C LYS A 260 -21.56 -5.17 4.66
N SER A 261 -21.03 -6.37 4.94
CA SER A 261 -21.65 -7.29 5.91
C SER A 261 -21.63 -6.73 7.31
N LEU A 262 -20.50 -6.18 7.77
CA LEU A 262 -20.36 -5.58 9.10
C LEU A 262 -21.30 -4.38 9.28
N LYS A 263 -21.35 -3.46 8.30
CA LYS A 263 -22.29 -2.32 8.29
C LYS A 263 -23.75 -2.78 8.45
N ARG A 264 -24.17 -3.83 7.72
CA ARG A 264 -25.54 -4.40 7.85
C ARG A 264 -25.84 -5.00 9.22
N HIS A 265 -24.83 -5.41 9.95
CA HIS A 265 -24.98 -5.96 11.30
C HIS A 265 -24.73 -4.91 12.41
N GLY A 266 -24.75 -3.61 12.05
CA GLY A 266 -24.70 -2.51 13.00
C GLY A 266 -23.30 -2.12 13.47
N PHE A 267 -22.23 -2.58 12.80
CA PHE A 267 -20.87 -2.17 13.12
C PHE A 267 -20.48 -0.90 12.34
N ALA A 268 -19.78 0.03 12.97
CA ALA A 268 -19.19 1.20 12.30
C ALA A 268 -17.90 0.77 11.58
N ALA A 269 -18.07 0.19 10.39
CA ALA A 269 -16.99 -0.38 9.59
C ALA A 269 -16.68 0.46 8.36
N GLY A 270 -15.40 0.63 8.03
CA GLY A 270 -14.89 1.21 6.78
C GLY A 270 -14.14 0.17 5.95
N GLU A 271 -13.77 0.52 4.71
CA GLU A 271 -13.02 -0.35 3.82
C GLU A 271 -11.85 0.39 3.15
N ILE A 272 -10.69 -0.30 3.04
CA ILE A 272 -9.56 0.21 2.25
C ILE A 272 -8.99 -0.92 1.38
N HIS A 273 -8.98 -0.73 0.06
CA HIS A 273 -8.45 -1.69 -0.91
C HIS A 273 -7.93 -1.01 -2.17
N GLY A 274 -7.17 -1.75 -2.99
CA GLY A 274 -6.43 -1.22 -4.13
C GLY A 274 -7.26 -0.58 -5.26
N ASP A 275 -8.58 -0.91 -5.38
CA ASP A 275 -9.44 -0.33 -6.43
C ASP A 275 -10.03 1.04 -6.03
N MET A 276 -9.82 1.50 -4.79
CA MET A 276 -10.25 2.83 -4.36
C MET A 276 -9.31 3.88 -4.92
N ASP A 277 -9.87 5.01 -5.34
CA ASP A 277 -9.07 6.18 -5.67
C ASP A 277 -8.45 6.80 -4.40
N GLN A 278 -7.45 7.64 -4.58
CA GLN A 278 -6.71 8.20 -3.44
C GLN A 278 -7.57 9.09 -2.53
N PRO A 279 -8.45 9.97 -3.05
CA PRO A 279 -9.34 10.75 -2.19
C PRO A 279 -10.26 9.89 -1.34
N ALA A 280 -10.88 8.83 -1.89
CA ALA A 280 -11.75 7.94 -1.14
C ALA A 280 -10.99 7.18 -0.05
N ARG A 281 -9.74 6.75 -0.31
CA ARG A 281 -8.89 6.09 0.69
C ARG A 281 -8.53 7.01 1.85
N LEU A 282 -8.19 8.27 1.57
CA LEU A 282 -7.90 9.27 2.60
C LEU A 282 -9.15 9.57 3.43
N ALA A 283 -10.31 9.73 2.80
CA ALA A 283 -11.57 9.95 3.49
C ALA A 283 -11.93 8.80 4.47
N GLU A 284 -11.80 7.53 4.04
CA GLU A 284 -12.02 6.38 4.92
C GLU A 284 -11.01 6.33 6.08
N LEU A 285 -9.76 6.69 5.82
CA LEU A 285 -8.73 6.78 6.85
C LEU A 285 -9.03 7.87 7.88
N ASP A 286 -9.49 9.05 7.42
CA ASP A 286 -9.88 10.15 8.30
C ASP A 286 -11.09 9.81 9.15
N LEU A 287 -12.08 9.09 8.61
CA LEU A 287 -13.20 8.56 9.38
C LEU A 287 -12.74 7.57 10.46
N PHE A 288 -11.72 6.76 10.17
CA PHE A 288 -11.14 5.86 11.14
C PHE A 288 -10.31 6.60 12.21
N LYS A 289 -9.50 7.57 11.81
CA LYS A 289 -8.69 8.41 12.72
C LYS A 289 -9.56 9.26 13.66
N SER A 290 -10.68 9.78 13.17
CA SER A 290 -11.65 10.56 13.96
C SER A 290 -12.53 9.70 14.88
N GLY A 291 -12.52 8.37 14.72
CA GLY A 291 -13.37 7.45 15.49
C GLY A 291 -14.82 7.33 14.99
N ALA A 292 -15.18 7.98 13.87
CA ALA A 292 -16.47 7.80 13.22
C ALA A 292 -16.65 6.36 12.70
N VAL A 293 -15.55 5.72 12.33
CA VAL A 293 -15.42 4.30 12.01
C VAL A 293 -14.43 3.70 13.00
N ASN A 294 -14.79 2.61 13.65
CA ASN A 294 -13.91 1.93 14.61
C ASN A 294 -13.39 0.56 14.13
N ILE A 295 -13.92 0.04 13.02
CA ILE A 295 -13.46 -1.19 12.38
C ILE A 295 -13.06 -0.88 10.94
N LEU A 296 -11.80 -1.08 10.60
CA LEU A 296 -11.29 -0.89 9.25
C LEU A 296 -11.04 -2.25 8.60
N VAL A 297 -11.74 -2.57 7.52
CA VAL A 297 -11.49 -3.78 6.73
C VAL A 297 -10.52 -3.44 5.61
N ALA A 298 -9.40 -4.14 5.52
CA ALA A 298 -8.34 -3.77 4.62
C ALA A 298 -7.68 -4.97 3.92
N SER A 299 -7.17 -4.76 2.71
CA SER A 299 -6.21 -5.67 2.09
C SER A 299 -4.78 -5.28 2.48
N ASP A 300 -3.84 -6.22 2.44
CA ASP A 300 -2.44 -5.98 2.83
C ASP A 300 -1.83 -4.79 2.10
N VAL A 301 -1.93 -4.77 0.77
CA VAL A 301 -1.38 -3.71 -0.06
C VAL A 301 -1.93 -2.33 0.34
N ALA A 302 -3.21 -2.26 0.66
CA ALA A 302 -3.88 -1.00 0.99
C ALA A 302 -3.69 -0.56 2.46
N ALA A 303 -3.52 -1.51 3.37
CA ALA A 303 -3.26 -1.22 4.79
C ALA A 303 -1.78 -0.95 5.09
N ARG A 304 -0.90 -1.35 4.18
CA ARG A 304 0.52 -1.06 4.27
C ARG A 304 0.74 0.44 4.10
N GLY A 305 1.60 1.01 4.91
CA GLY A 305 1.90 2.44 4.87
C GLY A 305 0.87 3.35 5.51
N LEU A 306 -0.26 2.84 6.02
CA LEU A 306 -1.20 3.68 6.76
C LEU A 306 -0.62 4.04 8.13
N ASP A 307 -0.53 5.36 8.39
CA ASP A 307 -0.29 5.86 9.75
C ASP A 307 -1.56 5.73 10.58
N ILE A 308 -1.73 4.54 11.13
CA ILE A 308 -2.78 4.25 12.09
C ILE A 308 -2.12 4.13 13.45
N LYS A 309 -2.52 4.99 14.40
CA LYS A 309 -2.18 4.81 15.81
C LYS A 309 -2.54 3.39 16.19
N GLY A 310 -1.80 2.78 17.10
CA GLY A 310 -2.03 1.38 17.47
C GLY A 310 -3.50 1.09 17.78
N VAL A 311 -4.07 0.09 17.09
CA VAL A 311 -5.43 -0.37 17.32
C VAL A 311 -5.46 -1.36 18.51
N SER A 312 -6.62 -1.51 19.16
CA SER A 312 -6.78 -2.50 20.23
C SER A 312 -6.70 -3.93 19.70
N HIS A 313 -7.25 -4.17 18.50
CA HIS A 313 -7.38 -5.52 17.94
C HIS A 313 -6.98 -5.60 16.48
N VAL A 314 -6.37 -6.72 16.11
CA VAL A 314 -6.14 -7.12 14.71
C VAL A 314 -6.83 -8.45 14.45
N PHE A 315 -7.62 -8.53 13.40
CA PHE A 315 -8.25 -9.76 12.96
C PHE A 315 -7.70 -10.13 11.58
N ASN A 316 -7.00 -11.24 11.48
CA ASN A 316 -6.66 -11.84 10.19
C ASN A 316 -7.86 -12.71 9.75
N PHE A 317 -8.81 -12.12 9.04
CA PHE A 317 -9.96 -12.83 8.47
C PHE A 317 -9.53 -13.94 7.51
N ASP A 318 -8.47 -13.68 6.75
CA ASP A 318 -7.76 -14.68 5.99
C ASP A 318 -6.34 -14.81 6.52
N THR A 319 -5.87 -16.03 6.72
CA THR A 319 -4.46 -16.30 7.01
C THR A 319 -3.61 -15.71 5.89
N PRO A 320 -2.57 -14.91 6.21
CA PRO A 320 -1.74 -14.29 5.18
C PRO A 320 -1.01 -15.36 4.34
N TRP A 321 -0.84 -15.10 3.05
CA TRP A 321 -0.12 -16.00 2.15
C TRP A 321 1.38 -16.04 2.45
N HIS A 322 1.95 -14.92 2.89
CA HIS A 322 3.34 -14.82 3.28
C HIS A 322 3.45 -14.62 4.80
N PRO A 323 4.33 -15.36 5.49
CA PRO A 323 4.44 -15.26 6.93
C PRO A 323 4.94 -13.90 7.42
N ASP A 324 5.71 -13.16 6.61
CA ASP A 324 6.10 -11.78 6.93
C ASP A 324 4.91 -10.82 7.04
N ASP A 325 3.87 -11.01 6.20
CA ASP A 325 2.64 -10.23 6.27
C ASP A 325 1.94 -10.39 7.62
N TYR A 326 2.02 -11.57 8.23
CA TYR A 326 1.49 -11.80 9.56
C TYR A 326 2.07 -10.82 10.59
N VAL A 327 3.40 -10.71 10.60
CA VAL A 327 4.11 -9.80 11.52
C VAL A 327 3.72 -8.35 11.26
N HIS A 328 3.62 -7.95 9.99
CA HIS A 328 3.20 -6.60 9.61
C HIS A 328 1.75 -6.28 9.97
N ARG A 329 0.84 -7.28 9.87
CA ARG A 329 -0.57 -7.14 10.25
C ARG A 329 -0.71 -6.99 11.75
N ILE A 330 -0.16 -7.92 12.55
CA ILE A 330 -0.29 -7.86 14.00
C ILE A 330 0.45 -6.66 14.60
N GLY A 331 1.53 -6.20 13.97
CA GLY A 331 2.25 -4.99 14.35
C GLY A 331 1.43 -3.69 14.21
N ARG A 332 0.15 -3.76 13.80
CA ARG A 332 -0.79 -2.62 13.89
C ARG A 332 -1.36 -2.46 15.28
N THR A 333 -1.25 -3.45 16.15
CA THR A 333 -1.60 -3.34 17.58
C THR A 333 -0.35 -3.41 18.48
N GLY A 334 -0.50 -3.21 19.77
CA GLY A 334 0.62 -3.30 20.72
C GLY A 334 1.67 -2.20 20.59
N ARG A 335 1.33 -1.04 20.03
CA ARG A 335 2.26 0.08 19.81
C ARG A 335 2.35 1.01 21.01
N GLY A 336 3.51 1.65 21.18
CA GLY A 336 3.73 2.67 22.20
C GLY A 336 3.57 2.14 23.65
N GLY A 337 3.87 0.87 23.89
CA GLY A 337 3.74 0.24 25.21
C GLY A 337 2.32 -0.23 25.57
N ALA A 338 1.33 0.00 24.70
CA ALA A 338 -0.03 -0.51 24.90
C ALA A 338 -0.10 -2.02 24.61
N SER A 339 -1.00 -2.73 25.32
CA SER A 339 -1.32 -4.12 25.01
C SER A 339 -2.23 -4.21 23.80
N GLY A 340 -2.06 -5.25 22.99
CA GLY A 340 -2.86 -5.52 21.80
C GLY A 340 -3.28 -6.97 21.70
N ARG A 341 -4.33 -7.25 20.94
CA ARG A 341 -4.79 -8.61 20.66
C ARG A 341 -4.89 -8.88 19.17
N ALA A 342 -4.46 -10.06 18.76
CA ALA A 342 -4.49 -10.50 17.37
C ALA A 342 -5.17 -11.88 17.27
N PHE A 343 -6.16 -11.98 16.39
CA PHE A 343 -6.88 -13.22 16.10
C PHE A 343 -6.70 -13.60 14.64
N THR A 344 -6.34 -14.85 14.39
CA THR A 344 -6.17 -15.38 13.02
C THR A 344 -7.13 -16.52 12.78
N PHE A 345 -8.04 -16.36 11.82
CA PHE A 345 -8.95 -17.43 11.42
C PHE A 345 -8.23 -18.42 10.51
N VAL A 346 -8.23 -19.68 10.94
CA VAL A 346 -7.54 -20.78 10.26
C VAL A 346 -8.58 -21.78 9.80
N THR A 347 -8.61 -22.05 8.50
CA THR A 347 -9.41 -23.12 7.89
C THR A 347 -8.54 -24.36 7.67
N SER A 348 -9.14 -25.46 7.25
CA SER A 348 -8.40 -26.67 6.86
C SER A 348 -7.38 -26.43 5.74
N GLU A 349 -7.62 -25.43 4.89
CA GLU A 349 -6.73 -25.07 3.78
C GLU A 349 -5.54 -24.21 4.22
N ASP A 350 -5.63 -23.58 5.40
CA ASP A 350 -4.64 -22.64 5.90
C ASP A 350 -3.54 -23.30 6.78
N ALA A 351 -3.56 -24.64 6.92
CA ALA A 351 -2.67 -25.37 7.84
C ALA A 351 -1.17 -25.12 7.55
N GLU A 352 -0.77 -25.12 6.29
CA GLU A 352 0.61 -24.87 5.89
C GLU A 352 0.99 -23.39 6.11
N ALA A 353 0.11 -22.47 5.78
CA ALA A 353 0.35 -21.04 5.94
C ALA A 353 0.58 -20.66 7.41
N ILE A 354 -0.26 -21.19 8.34
CA ILE A 354 -0.11 -20.91 9.76
C ILE A 354 1.15 -21.58 10.34
N ALA A 355 1.52 -22.78 9.87
CA ALA A 355 2.76 -23.44 10.27
C ALA A 355 4.00 -22.64 9.85
N ASN A 356 3.99 -22.04 8.67
CA ASN A 356 5.06 -21.16 8.19
C ASN A 356 5.14 -19.88 9.03
N VAL A 357 4.02 -19.32 9.48
CA VAL A 357 3.97 -18.18 10.40
C VAL A 357 4.59 -18.55 11.75
N GLU A 358 4.22 -19.69 12.34
CA GLU A 358 4.76 -20.17 13.62
C GLU A 358 6.26 -20.44 13.52
N LYS A 359 6.73 -20.99 12.39
CA LYS A 359 8.14 -21.19 12.11
C LYS A 359 8.92 -19.87 12.02
N LEU A 360 8.37 -18.86 11.32
CA LEU A 360 9.01 -17.55 11.20
C LEU A 360 9.09 -16.82 12.56
N THR A 361 8.01 -16.86 13.33
CA THR A 361 7.91 -16.16 14.62
C THR A 361 8.63 -16.90 15.76
N GLY A 362 8.93 -18.18 15.56
CA GLY A 362 9.52 -19.05 16.59
C GLY A 362 8.56 -19.35 17.75
N MET A 363 7.26 -19.09 17.57
CA MET A 363 6.24 -19.26 18.61
C MET A 363 5.05 -20.07 18.10
N THR A 364 4.55 -20.97 18.92
CA THR A 364 3.26 -21.63 18.69
C THR A 364 2.13 -20.68 19.09
N ILE A 365 1.25 -20.35 18.16
CA ILE A 365 0.11 -19.47 18.42
C ILE A 365 -0.97 -20.26 19.18
N PRO A 366 -1.37 -19.85 20.41
CA PRO A 366 -2.40 -20.57 21.16
C PRO A 366 -3.76 -20.54 20.45
N VAL A 367 -4.50 -21.62 20.62
CA VAL A 367 -5.85 -21.74 20.07
C VAL A 367 -6.83 -20.99 20.98
N HIS A 368 -7.66 -20.14 20.38
CA HIS A 368 -8.80 -19.54 21.05
C HIS A 368 -10.04 -20.40 20.78
N GLU A 369 -10.55 -21.04 21.84
CA GLU A 369 -11.78 -21.83 21.76
C GLU A 369 -12.98 -20.86 21.73
N MET A 370 -13.71 -20.87 20.64
CA MET A 370 -14.99 -20.17 20.54
C MET A 370 -16.11 -21.17 20.81
N ALA A 371 -16.94 -20.89 21.81
CA ALA A 371 -18.24 -21.52 21.94
C ALA A 371 -19.12 -21.01 20.76
N VAL A 372 -18.94 -21.60 19.59
CA VAL A 372 -19.89 -21.41 18.49
C VAL A 372 -21.00 -22.40 18.79
N GLU A 373 -22.06 -21.94 19.45
CA GLU A 373 -23.28 -22.74 19.59
C GLU A 373 -23.68 -23.19 18.20
N ASP A 374 -23.82 -24.50 18.00
CA ASP A 374 -24.47 -25.07 16.84
C ASP A 374 -25.95 -24.64 16.89
N GLU A 375 -26.25 -23.45 16.33
CA GLU A 375 -27.62 -23.20 15.92
C GLU A 375 -27.96 -24.30 14.92
N ALA A 376 -28.74 -25.27 15.39
CA ALA A 376 -29.33 -26.29 14.55
C ALA A 376 -29.93 -25.62 13.30
N PRO A 377 -29.81 -26.22 12.13
CA PRO A 377 -30.35 -25.64 10.90
C PRO A 377 -31.83 -25.32 11.19
N LYS A 378 -32.20 -24.03 11.10
CA LYS A 378 -33.61 -23.64 11.11
C LYS A 378 -34.26 -24.43 10.01
N GLU A 379 -35.07 -25.42 10.40
CA GLU A 379 -35.90 -26.19 9.47
C GLU A 379 -36.63 -25.19 8.57
N ASP A 380 -36.33 -25.25 7.30
CA ASP A 380 -37.11 -24.57 6.27
C ASP A 380 -38.55 -25.05 6.45
N LYS A 381 -39.41 -24.16 6.97
CA LYS A 381 -40.86 -24.45 7.03
C LYS A 381 -41.30 -24.85 5.65
N PRO A 382 -41.94 -26.01 5.48
CA PRO A 382 -42.33 -26.45 4.17
C PRO A 382 -43.23 -25.40 3.52
N ARG A 383 -42.85 -24.98 2.37
CA ARG A 383 -43.62 -24.08 1.48
C ARG A 383 -44.97 -24.80 1.28
N ARG A 384 -46.04 -24.25 1.86
CA ARG A 384 -47.39 -24.75 1.71
C ARG A 384 -47.65 -25.08 0.23
N ALA A 385 -47.85 -26.31 -0.06
CA ALA A 385 -48.32 -26.78 -1.36
C ALA A 385 -49.63 -26.06 -1.69
N ARG A 386 -49.60 -25.30 -2.78
CA ARG A 386 -50.77 -24.64 -3.34
C ARG A 386 -51.66 -25.75 -3.93
N ALA A 387 -52.81 -25.95 -3.31
CA ALA A 387 -53.77 -26.92 -3.71
C ALA A 387 -54.05 -26.85 -5.22
N GLU A 388 -53.87 -27.97 -5.88
CA GLU A 388 -54.37 -28.22 -7.24
C GLU A 388 -55.89 -28.20 -7.19
N ARG A 389 -56.49 -27.20 -7.85
CA ARG A 389 -57.89 -27.23 -8.21
C ARG A 389 -57.96 -27.92 -9.54
N ALA A 390 -58.59 -29.09 -9.54
CA ALA A 390 -59.06 -29.78 -10.72
C ALA A 390 -59.94 -28.83 -11.56
N ILE A 391 -59.61 -28.65 -12.81
CA ILE A 391 -60.45 -28.04 -13.83
C ILE A 391 -60.84 -29.16 -14.77
N GLU A 392 -62.16 -29.39 -14.83
CA GLU A 392 -62.84 -30.31 -15.75
C GLU A 392 -62.52 -29.94 -17.19
N GLU A 393 -62.28 -30.99 -18.00
CA GLU A 393 -62.11 -30.93 -19.45
C GLU A 393 -63.47 -30.67 -20.14
N GLU A 394 -63.55 -29.65 -20.97
CA GLU A 394 -64.50 -29.53 -22.04
C GLU A 394 -63.78 -29.57 -23.40
N PRO A 395 -64.35 -30.23 -24.41
CA PRO A 395 -63.61 -30.57 -25.62
C PRO A 395 -63.52 -29.46 -26.64
N ALA A 396 -62.34 -29.40 -27.29
CA ALA A 396 -61.96 -28.42 -28.30
C ALA A 396 -62.74 -28.54 -29.62
N PRO A 397 -63.11 -27.44 -30.31
CA PRO A 397 -63.55 -27.44 -31.69
C PRO A 397 -62.35 -27.30 -32.66
N ALA A 398 -62.46 -27.97 -33.81
CA ALA A 398 -61.52 -28.18 -34.89
C ALA A 398 -60.96 -26.91 -35.57
N PRO A 399 -59.80 -26.99 -36.26
CA PRO A 399 -59.08 -25.84 -36.78
C PRO A 399 -59.62 -25.29 -38.09
N ARG A 400 -59.84 -24.00 -38.16
CA ARG A 400 -60.06 -23.29 -39.42
C ARG A 400 -58.71 -22.84 -40.02
N ARG A 401 -58.45 -23.37 -41.22
CA ARG A 401 -57.42 -23.04 -42.19
C ARG A 401 -57.52 -21.55 -42.55
N ARG A 402 -56.50 -20.74 -42.30
CA ARG A 402 -56.33 -19.41 -42.92
C ARG A 402 -54.94 -19.33 -43.57
N GLU A 403 -54.99 -18.78 -44.75
CA GLU A 403 -54.00 -18.68 -45.78
C GLU A 403 -52.73 -17.89 -45.35
N ARG A 404 -51.67 -18.33 -45.97
CA ARG A 404 -50.31 -17.89 -45.89
C ARG A 404 -50.17 -16.57 -46.68
N GLU A 405 -49.99 -15.45 -46.03
CA GLU A 405 -49.39 -14.28 -46.65
C GLU A 405 -47.90 -14.15 -46.29
N GLU A 406 -47.11 -14.07 -47.32
CA GLU A 406 -45.67 -13.92 -47.27
C GLU A 406 -45.30 -12.51 -46.71
N ARG A 407 -44.64 -12.43 -45.58
CA ARG A 407 -43.93 -11.21 -45.15
C ARG A 407 -42.42 -11.46 -45.18
N LYS A 408 -41.75 -10.67 -46.00
CA LYS A 408 -40.29 -10.59 -46.17
C LYS A 408 -39.56 -10.31 -44.85
N PRO A 409 -38.35 -10.81 -44.66
CA PRO A 409 -37.61 -10.71 -43.40
C PRO A 409 -37.11 -9.30 -43.16
N ARG A 410 -37.40 -8.78 -41.95
CA ARG A 410 -36.95 -7.50 -41.41
C ARG A 410 -35.64 -7.73 -40.66
N GLY A 411 -34.53 -7.90 -41.40
CA GLY A 411 -33.21 -8.28 -40.84
C GLY A 411 -32.04 -7.39 -41.23
N GLU A 412 -32.19 -6.43 -42.12
CA GLU A 412 -31.02 -5.74 -42.68
C GLU A 412 -30.83 -4.28 -42.24
N ARG A 413 -31.68 -3.73 -41.36
CA ARG A 413 -31.53 -2.34 -40.90
C ARG A 413 -30.82 -2.16 -39.53
N LYS A 414 -30.34 -3.22 -38.89
CA LYS A 414 -29.63 -3.13 -37.59
C LYS A 414 -28.13 -3.34 -37.71
N LEU A 415 -27.60 -3.71 -38.85
CA LEU A 415 -26.16 -3.94 -39.08
C LEU A 415 -25.42 -2.72 -39.64
N GLU A 416 -26.12 -1.73 -40.20
CA GLU A 416 -25.46 -0.51 -40.70
C GLU A 416 -25.18 0.55 -39.62
N ARG A 417 -25.91 0.52 -38.46
CA ARG A 417 -25.63 1.47 -37.37
C ARG A 417 -24.57 1.01 -36.37
N GLN A 418 -24.04 -0.21 -36.52
CA GLN A 418 -22.91 -0.70 -35.70
C GLN A 418 -21.58 -0.66 -36.45
N ARG A 419 -21.54 -0.36 -37.73
CA ARG A 419 -20.29 -0.23 -38.50
C ARG A 419 -19.62 1.14 -38.40
N ASP A 420 -20.34 2.17 -37.96
CA ASP A 420 -19.78 3.54 -37.81
C ASP A 420 -19.18 3.84 -36.44
N ARG A 421 -19.12 2.86 -35.50
CA ARG A 421 -18.51 3.03 -34.17
C ARG A 421 -17.19 2.26 -33.95
N TYR A 422 -16.67 1.60 -34.96
CA TYR A 422 -15.40 0.85 -34.87
C TYR A 422 -14.51 1.17 -36.11
N ARG A 423 -14.24 2.45 -36.31
CA ARG A 423 -13.35 2.88 -37.40
C ARG A 423 -12.28 3.89 -36.96
N ASP A 424 -11.90 3.88 -35.68
CA ASP A 424 -10.86 4.77 -35.16
C ASP A 424 -9.74 4.05 -34.39
N ASP A 425 -9.53 2.75 -34.62
CA ASP A 425 -8.37 2.03 -34.08
C ASP A 425 -7.73 1.17 -35.20
N ALA A 426 -7.17 1.84 -36.20
CA ALA A 426 -6.12 1.25 -37.04
C ALA A 426 -4.76 1.71 -36.49
N PRO A 427 -3.77 0.81 -36.32
CA PRO A 427 -2.45 1.21 -35.87
C PRO A 427 -1.85 2.15 -36.91
N ASP A 428 -1.38 3.31 -36.46
CA ASP A 428 -0.61 4.29 -37.21
C ASP A 428 0.65 3.59 -37.74
N ASP A 429 0.76 3.45 -39.03
CA ASP A 429 1.90 2.80 -39.72
C ASP A 429 3.13 3.70 -39.82
N GLY A 430 3.16 4.82 -39.11
CA GLY A 430 4.33 5.72 -39.03
C GLY A 430 4.66 6.46 -40.32
N GLY A 431 3.76 6.49 -41.31
CA GLY A 431 3.92 7.23 -42.55
C GLY A 431 3.67 8.74 -42.39
N TRP A 432 4.67 9.58 -42.65
CA TRP A 432 4.53 11.03 -42.66
C TRP A 432 3.68 11.48 -43.86
N ASN A 433 2.49 12.01 -43.62
CA ASN A 433 1.54 12.50 -44.63
C ASN A 433 1.52 14.03 -44.79
N GLY A 434 2.48 14.75 -44.21
CA GLY A 434 2.62 16.20 -44.33
C GLY A 434 3.64 16.65 -45.36
N PRO A 435 3.69 17.95 -45.76
CA PRO A 435 4.74 18.47 -46.63
C PRO A 435 6.11 18.32 -45.96
N ILE A 436 7.10 17.83 -46.70
CA ILE A 436 8.48 17.61 -46.22
C ILE A 436 9.07 18.95 -45.79
N PRO A 437 9.52 19.08 -44.51
CA PRO A 437 10.16 20.30 -44.05
C PRO A 437 11.43 20.62 -44.82
N ALA A 438 11.65 21.89 -45.13
CA ALA A 438 12.75 22.35 -46.03
C ALA A 438 14.16 21.93 -45.56
N PHE A 439 14.36 21.59 -44.29
CA PHE A 439 15.66 21.15 -43.79
C PHE A 439 16.01 19.69 -44.15
N LEU A 440 15.03 18.88 -44.58
CA LEU A 440 15.27 17.51 -45.06
C LEU A 440 15.56 17.40 -46.55
N SER A 441 15.54 18.52 -47.29
CA SER A 441 15.81 18.56 -48.71
C SER A 441 17.28 18.94 -49.07
N VAL A 442 18.15 19.04 -48.07
CA VAL A 442 19.58 19.34 -48.29
C VAL A 442 20.32 18.03 -48.58
N THR A 443 20.58 17.74 -49.86
CA THR A 443 21.55 16.74 -50.29
C THR A 443 22.95 17.29 -50.05
N LEU A 444 23.72 16.64 -49.20
CA LEU A 444 25.15 16.87 -49.10
C LEU A 444 25.82 16.38 -50.39
N GLY A 445 26.36 17.34 -51.19
CA GLY A 445 27.23 17.08 -52.28
C GLY A 445 28.66 16.76 -51.81
#